data_e6e88889c2d207767b8dea5c1ae3a0ef
#
_entry.id   e6e88889c2d207767b8dea5c1ae3a0ef
#
_cell.length_a   1.000
_cell.length_b   1.000
_cell.length_c   1.000
_cell.angle_alpha   90.00
_cell.angle_beta   90.00
_cell.angle_gamma   90.00
#
_symmetry.space_group_name_H-M   'P 1'
#
loop_
_entity.id
_entity.type
_entity.pdbx_description
1 polymer ?
#
loop_
_entity_poly.entity_id
_entity_poly.type
_entity_poly.pdbx_seq_one_letter_code
_entity_poly.pdbx_strand_id
1 'polypeptide(L)'
;MNLPFVTAVNDVKVREYDLEVSDDELMEISRKGILALSLDEMKAIQNYFRKAENRAEYGLGKNPTDVELEVIAQTWSEHCKHKIFAAKVDYTDEETGEKQEITSCYKTFIQKSTKEIGEKVDFLVSVFKDNAGVIKFNDKVDLVYKVETHNSPSALDPYGGAMTGIVGVNRDPLGTGQGADLLINVWGYCLGSPFTDDKDVPEGLLHPRRLRDGVHKGVIDGGNQSGIPYGNGFEYFDARYIGKPLVYCGTVGTLPKTVNGVPGWTKKIEPGEMRWAVVLCLAT
;
A
#
# COMPACT_ATOMS: atom_id res chain seq x y z
N MET A 1 -5.01 21.16 -35.31
CA MET A 1 -6.07 20.37 -34.68
C MET A 1 -6.36 21.01 -33.33
N ASN A 2 -7.48 21.69 -33.15
CA ASN A 2 -7.86 22.28 -31.87
C ASN A 2 -8.48 21.16 -31.03
N LEU A 3 -7.75 20.74 -29.99
CA LEU A 3 -8.33 19.83 -28.98
C LEU A 3 -9.38 20.61 -28.16
N PRO A 4 -10.56 20.03 -27.89
CA PRO A 4 -11.55 20.67 -27.05
C PRO A 4 -10.99 20.77 -25.62
N PHE A 5 -10.84 22.00 -25.14
CA PHE A 5 -10.57 22.25 -23.72
C PHE A 5 -11.87 22.10 -22.95
N VAL A 6 -11.96 21.09 -22.09
CA VAL A 6 -13.01 21.02 -21.09
C VAL A 6 -12.54 21.80 -19.87
N THR A 7 -13.03 23.02 -19.72
CA THR A 7 -12.87 23.78 -18.47
C THR A 7 -13.92 23.25 -17.50
N ALA A 8 -13.54 22.34 -16.61
CA ALA A 8 -14.35 22.04 -15.45
C ALA A 8 -14.22 23.23 -14.48
N VAL A 9 -15.29 23.98 -14.26
CA VAL A 9 -15.38 24.91 -13.14
C VAL A 9 -15.55 24.05 -11.89
N ASN A 10 -14.44 23.71 -11.22
CA ASN A 10 -14.49 23.05 -9.94
C ASN A 10 -14.86 24.10 -8.87
N ASP A 11 -16.11 24.10 -8.46
CA ASP A 11 -16.56 24.80 -7.25
C ASP A 11 -16.20 23.96 -6.01
N VAL A 12 -14.91 23.69 -5.84
CA VAL A 12 -14.38 22.94 -4.70
C VAL A 12 -14.39 23.88 -3.50
N LYS A 13 -15.30 23.63 -2.57
CA LYS A 13 -15.38 24.36 -1.30
C LYS A 13 -14.35 23.79 -0.33
N VAL A 14 -13.31 24.54 -0.06
CA VAL A 14 -12.37 24.26 1.03
C VAL A 14 -13.06 24.58 2.36
N ARG A 15 -13.00 23.66 3.32
CA ARG A 15 -13.52 23.84 4.68
C ARG A 15 -12.35 24.03 5.64
N GLU A 16 -12.47 25.02 6.51
CA GLU A 16 -11.55 25.20 7.63
C GLU A 16 -12.16 24.62 8.91
N TYR A 17 -11.33 24.04 9.75
CA TYR A 17 -11.72 23.47 11.03
C TYR A 17 -11.11 24.26 12.18
N ASP A 18 -11.95 24.91 13.00
CA ASP A 18 -11.47 25.49 14.25
C ASP A 18 -11.12 24.34 15.21
N LEU A 19 -9.85 24.26 15.58
CA LEU A 19 -9.36 23.26 16.53
C LEU A 19 -9.30 23.79 17.98
N GLU A 20 -9.68 25.06 18.22
CA GLU A 20 -9.78 25.62 19.59
C GLU A 20 -11.09 25.17 20.27
N VAL A 21 -11.24 23.87 20.40
CA VAL A 21 -12.45 23.20 20.86
C VAL A 21 -12.11 22.15 21.95
N SER A 22 -13.12 21.59 22.60
CA SER A 22 -12.97 20.55 23.60
C SER A 22 -12.45 19.21 23.02
N ASP A 23 -12.00 18.32 23.89
CA ASP A 23 -11.54 16.97 23.51
C ASP A 23 -12.61 16.17 22.77
N ASP A 24 -13.87 16.26 23.22
CA ASP A 24 -15.00 15.58 22.59
C ASP A 24 -15.27 16.12 21.17
N GLU A 25 -15.19 17.42 20.99
CA GLU A 25 -15.35 18.06 19.67
C GLU A 25 -14.19 17.75 18.74
N LEU A 26 -12.94 17.67 19.23
CA LEU A 26 -11.80 17.18 18.45
C LEU A 26 -12.04 15.76 17.94
N MET A 27 -12.53 14.87 18.79
CA MET A 27 -12.87 13.51 18.39
C MET A 27 -14.06 13.45 17.43
N GLU A 28 -15.00 14.38 17.55
CA GLU A 28 -16.12 14.51 16.60
C GLU A 28 -15.64 14.94 15.22
N ILE A 29 -14.67 15.87 15.14
CA ILE A 29 -14.04 16.26 13.88
C ILE A 29 -13.34 15.06 13.23
N SER A 30 -12.55 14.31 14.01
CA SER A 30 -11.87 13.10 13.51
C SER A 30 -12.86 12.07 12.97
N ARG A 31 -13.96 11.82 13.72
CA ARG A 31 -14.96 10.84 13.34
C ARG A 31 -15.76 11.25 12.10
N LYS A 32 -16.25 12.49 12.05
CA LYS A 32 -17.02 13.00 10.90
C LYS A 32 -16.18 13.10 9.63
N GLY A 33 -14.90 13.46 9.77
CA GLY A 33 -13.94 13.49 8.67
C GLY A 33 -13.40 12.11 8.28
N ILE A 34 -13.76 11.04 9.01
CA ILE A 34 -13.21 9.67 8.80
C ILE A 34 -11.67 9.67 8.85
N LEU A 35 -11.09 10.56 9.68
CA LEU A 35 -9.64 10.75 9.75
C LEU A 35 -8.93 9.61 10.49
N ALA A 36 -9.65 8.86 11.33
CA ALA A 36 -9.11 7.79 12.18
C ALA A 36 -7.93 8.24 13.06
N LEU A 37 -7.92 9.53 13.45
CA LEU A 37 -6.95 10.10 14.37
C LEU A 37 -7.43 9.92 15.82
N SER A 38 -6.50 9.52 16.70
CA SER A 38 -6.73 9.45 18.13
C SER A 38 -6.78 10.84 18.76
N LEU A 39 -7.26 10.93 20.01
CA LEU A 39 -7.30 12.20 20.74
C LEU A 39 -5.90 12.82 20.87
N ASP A 40 -4.89 12.02 21.18
CA ASP A 40 -3.51 12.51 21.31
C ASP A 40 -2.98 13.06 19.99
N GLU A 41 -3.31 12.43 18.87
CA GLU A 41 -2.95 12.92 17.53
C GLU A 41 -3.70 14.20 17.19
N MET A 42 -4.99 14.29 17.47
CA MET A 42 -5.76 15.52 17.29
C MET A 42 -5.23 16.66 18.17
N LYS A 43 -4.83 16.37 19.40
CA LYS A 43 -4.15 17.35 20.29
C LYS A 43 -2.78 17.76 19.76
N ALA A 44 -2.03 16.86 19.18
CA ALA A 44 -0.75 17.21 18.56
C ALA A 44 -0.95 18.18 17.39
N ILE A 45 -1.95 17.97 16.55
CA ILE A 45 -2.33 18.87 15.46
C ILE A 45 -2.81 20.22 16.01
N GLN A 46 -3.71 20.22 16.98
CA GLN A 46 -4.17 21.42 17.66
C GLN A 46 -3.00 22.26 18.20
N ASN A 47 -2.07 21.62 18.93
CA ASN A 47 -0.89 22.29 19.49
C ASN A 47 0.06 22.82 18.40
N TYR A 48 0.16 22.16 17.27
CA TYR A 48 0.95 22.62 16.13
C TYR A 48 0.35 23.90 15.53
N PHE A 49 -0.96 23.91 15.28
CA PHE A 49 -1.66 25.08 14.72
C PHE A 49 -1.80 26.26 15.69
N ARG A 50 -1.73 26.05 17.02
CA ARG A 50 -1.66 27.12 18.01
C ARG A 50 -0.41 28.00 17.90
N LYS A 51 0.70 27.43 17.43
CA LYS A 51 1.99 28.15 17.34
C LYS A 51 2.09 28.93 16.03
N ALA A 52 2.14 30.27 16.17
CA ALA A 52 2.20 31.14 15.00
C ALA A 52 3.47 30.94 14.15
N GLU A 53 4.59 30.61 14.80
CA GLU A 53 5.87 30.32 14.14
C GLU A 53 5.78 29.11 13.20
N ASN A 54 5.11 28.03 13.64
CA ASN A 54 4.93 26.82 12.82
C ASN A 54 4.10 27.12 11.56
N ARG A 55 3.05 27.94 11.72
CA ARG A 55 2.19 28.32 10.60
C ARG A 55 2.90 29.24 9.60
N ALA A 56 3.68 30.18 10.11
CA ALA A 56 4.44 31.12 9.28
C ALA A 56 5.51 30.44 8.43
N GLU A 57 6.15 29.40 8.96
CA GLU A 57 7.19 28.65 8.25
C GLU A 57 6.68 28.01 6.96
N TYR A 58 5.44 27.51 6.97
CA TYR A 58 4.85 26.77 5.84
C TYR A 58 3.68 27.50 5.17
N GLY A 59 3.42 28.75 5.53
CA GLY A 59 2.32 29.55 4.96
C GLY A 59 0.91 29.04 5.31
N LEU A 60 0.77 28.36 6.45
CA LEU A 60 -0.50 27.78 6.89
C LEU A 60 -1.45 28.84 7.47
N GLY A 61 -2.75 28.62 7.33
CA GLY A 61 -3.79 29.42 7.97
C GLY A 61 -3.81 29.30 9.50
N LYS A 62 -4.69 30.07 10.14
CA LYS A 62 -4.93 29.94 11.60
C LYS A 62 -5.49 28.56 11.93
N ASN A 63 -6.40 28.10 11.11
CA ASN A 63 -7.08 26.83 11.22
C ASN A 63 -6.64 25.91 10.08
N PRO A 64 -6.54 24.59 10.28
CA PRO A 64 -6.31 23.66 9.19
C PRO A 64 -7.53 23.57 8.27
N THR A 65 -7.26 23.36 7.00
CA THR A 65 -8.26 23.00 6.01
C THR A 65 -8.60 21.51 6.08
N ASP A 66 -9.70 21.10 5.48
CA ASP A 66 -10.07 19.69 5.29
C ASP A 66 -8.98 18.90 4.58
N VAL A 67 -8.34 19.47 3.56
CA VAL A 67 -7.23 18.84 2.83
C VAL A 67 -6.00 18.65 3.71
N GLU A 68 -5.63 19.65 4.52
CA GLU A 68 -4.48 19.54 5.42
C GLU A 68 -4.71 18.47 6.49
N LEU A 69 -5.91 18.40 7.07
CA LEU A 69 -6.25 17.33 8.03
C LEU A 69 -6.24 15.95 7.39
N GLU A 70 -6.75 15.81 6.18
CA GLU A 70 -6.74 14.56 5.43
C GLU A 70 -5.30 14.11 5.11
N VAL A 71 -4.45 15.01 4.65
CA VAL A 71 -3.03 14.71 4.37
C VAL A 71 -2.31 14.24 5.63
N ILE A 72 -2.53 14.91 6.78
CA ILE A 72 -1.95 14.48 8.06
C ILE A 72 -2.48 13.10 8.46
N ALA A 73 -3.80 12.90 8.38
CA ALA A 73 -4.44 11.64 8.72
C ALA A 73 -3.91 10.47 7.85
N GLN A 74 -3.75 10.67 6.55
CA GLN A 74 -3.19 9.67 5.64
C GLN A 74 -1.73 9.38 5.96
N THR A 75 -0.90 10.38 6.18
CA THR A 75 0.52 10.18 6.51
C THR A 75 0.74 9.50 7.86
N TRP A 76 -0.19 9.66 8.80
CA TRP A 76 -0.17 9.02 10.13
C TRP A 76 -0.99 7.73 10.18
N SER A 77 -1.54 7.28 9.07
CA SER A 77 -2.35 6.06 9.00
C SER A 77 -1.51 4.79 9.23
N GLU A 78 -2.18 3.68 9.53
CA GLU A 78 -1.52 2.36 9.59
C GLU A 78 -0.89 1.98 8.24
N HIS A 79 -1.50 2.41 7.13
CA HIS A 79 -0.98 2.19 5.78
C HIS A 79 0.37 2.87 5.55
N CYS A 80 0.51 4.16 5.92
CA CYS A 80 1.74 4.91 5.66
C CYS A 80 2.77 4.80 6.79
N LYS A 81 2.31 4.84 8.06
CA LYS A 81 3.19 4.90 9.23
C LYS A 81 3.39 3.55 9.92
N HIS A 82 2.51 2.58 9.66
CA HIS A 82 2.52 1.29 10.36
C HIS A 82 2.47 1.44 11.88
N LYS A 83 1.53 2.25 12.40
CA LYS A 83 1.44 2.60 13.83
C LYS A 83 1.50 1.40 14.75
N ILE A 84 0.68 0.37 14.48
CA ILE A 84 0.63 -0.86 15.28
C ILE A 84 1.80 -1.77 14.96
N PHE A 85 2.05 -2.02 13.67
CA PHE A 85 3.10 -2.95 13.24
C PHE A 85 4.52 -2.46 13.56
N ALA A 86 4.72 -1.14 13.64
CA ALA A 86 5.98 -0.52 14.03
C ALA A 86 6.03 -0.10 15.51
N ALA A 87 4.93 -0.26 16.27
CA ALA A 87 4.86 0.13 17.66
C ALA A 87 5.67 -0.79 18.59
N LYS A 88 5.89 -0.31 19.80
CA LYS A 88 6.33 -1.10 20.93
C LYS A 88 5.16 -1.96 21.41
N VAL A 89 5.36 -3.27 21.54
CA VAL A 89 4.37 -4.24 21.97
C VAL A 89 4.86 -4.94 23.23
N ASP A 90 4.06 -4.89 24.28
CA ASP A 90 4.27 -5.69 25.48
C ASP A 90 3.49 -7.01 25.31
N TYR A 91 4.22 -8.07 24.98
CA TYR A 91 3.67 -9.40 24.80
C TYR A 91 3.71 -10.21 26.09
N THR A 92 2.64 -10.89 26.37
CA THR A 92 2.57 -11.86 27.49
C THR A 92 1.99 -13.17 26.95
N ASP A 93 2.71 -14.25 27.13
CA ASP A 93 2.21 -15.59 26.87
C ASP A 93 1.33 -16.03 28.05
N GLU A 94 0.05 -16.29 27.80
CA GLU A 94 -0.92 -16.64 28.86
C GLU A 94 -0.71 -18.05 29.40
N GLU A 95 -0.10 -18.97 28.64
CA GLU A 95 0.13 -20.34 29.08
C GLU A 95 1.41 -20.46 29.93
N THR A 96 2.45 -19.77 29.52
CA THR A 96 3.76 -19.83 30.18
C THR A 96 3.98 -18.70 31.19
N GLY A 97 3.26 -17.60 31.06
CA GLY A 97 3.47 -16.36 31.82
C GLY A 97 4.70 -15.56 31.38
N GLU A 98 5.35 -15.98 30.30
CA GLU A 98 6.53 -15.30 29.75
C GLU A 98 6.15 -13.92 29.24
N LYS A 99 6.96 -12.91 29.54
CA LYS A 99 6.78 -11.54 29.08
C LYS A 99 7.92 -11.10 28.19
N GLN A 100 7.58 -10.49 27.07
CA GLN A 100 8.56 -9.99 26.12
C GLN A 100 8.15 -8.59 25.64
N GLU A 101 9.11 -7.67 25.62
CA GLU A 101 8.95 -6.38 24.95
C GLU A 101 9.44 -6.48 23.50
N ILE A 102 8.57 -6.17 22.54
CA ILE A 102 8.90 -6.17 21.10
C ILE A 102 8.88 -4.72 20.64
N THR A 103 10.04 -4.16 20.31
CA THR A 103 10.17 -2.75 19.93
C THR A 103 9.45 -2.42 18.63
N SER A 104 9.34 -3.38 17.70
CA SER A 104 8.64 -3.26 16.41
C SER A 104 8.54 -4.64 15.79
N CYS A 105 7.36 -5.10 15.46
CA CYS A 105 7.19 -6.39 14.77
C CYS A 105 7.96 -6.41 13.44
N TYR A 106 7.90 -5.32 12.67
CA TYR A 106 8.65 -5.20 11.42
C TYR A 106 10.17 -5.34 11.62
N LYS A 107 10.73 -4.54 12.53
CA LYS A 107 12.19 -4.55 12.77
C LYS A 107 12.66 -5.87 13.37
N THR A 108 11.89 -6.42 14.30
CA THR A 108 12.28 -7.62 15.07
C THR A 108 12.16 -8.89 14.25
N PHE A 109 11.04 -9.09 13.54
CA PHE A 109 10.73 -10.37 12.90
C PHE A 109 11.00 -10.40 11.39
N ILE A 110 10.97 -9.23 10.71
CA ILE A 110 11.17 -9.18 9.26
C ILE A 110 12.55 -8.63 8.92
N GLN A 111 12.84 -7.40 9.31
CA GLN A 111 14.09 -6.74 8.91
C GLN A 111 15.33 -7.42 9.53
N LYS A 112 15.28 -7.75 10.84
CA LYS A 112 16.38 -8.43 11.53
C LYS A 112 16.63 -9.81 10.94
N SER A 113 15.58 -10.62 10.77
CA SER A 113 15.70 -11.96 10.19
C SER A 113 16.31 -11.94 8.78
N THR A 114 15.84 -11.00 7.94
CA THR A 114 16.39 -10.82 6.59
C THR A 114 17.87 -10.43 6.62
N LYS A 115 18.27 -9.56 7.56
CA LYS A 115 19.67 -9.16 7.72
C LYS A 115 20.54 -10.33 8.17
N GLU A 116 20.10 -11.07 9.18
CA GLU A 116 20.82 -12.26 9.70
C GLU A 116 20.97 -13.37 8.65
N ILE A 117 19.94 -13.59 7.83
CA ILE A 117 19.99 -14.52 6.70
C ILE A 117 20.94 -13.97 5.64
N GLY A 118 20.89 -12.67 5.35
CA GLY A 118 21.73 -12.02 4.37
C GLY A 118 23.24 -12.14 4.64
N GLU A 119 23.63 -12.30 5.92
CA GLU A 119 25.02 -12.57 6.30
C GLU A 119 25.48 -14.00 5.95
N LYS A 120 24.52 -14.92 5.70
CA LYS A 120 24.79 -16.35 5.46
C LYS A 120 24.59 -16.77 4.00
N VAL A 121 23.99 -15.90 3.19
CA VAL A 121 23.68 -16.18 1.79
C VAL A 121 24.26 -15.10 0.90
N ASP A 122 24.54 -15.43 -0.34
CA ASP A 122 25.16 -14.51 -1.30
C ASP A 122 24.20 -14.06 -2.42
N PHE A 123 22.96 -14.53 -2.40
CA PHE A 123 22.00 -14.25 -3.48
C PHE A 123 21.20 -12.94 -3.32
N LEU A 124 21.21 -12.29 -2.15
CA LEU A 124 20.53 -11.01 -1.95
C LEU A 124 21.27 -9.87 -2.65
N VAL A 125 20.58 -9.12 -3.48
CA VAL A 125 21.13 -7.99 -4.25
C VAL A 125 20.63 -6.66 -3.70
N SER A 126 19.31 -6.48 -3.61
CA SER A 126 18.68 -5.29 -3.05
C SER A 126 17.44 -5.68 -2.26
N VAL A 127 17.41 -5.30 -0.97
CA VAL A 127 16.33 -5.61 -0.04
C VAL A 127 16.00 -4.37 0.78
N PHE A 128 14.72 -4.03 0.90
CA PHE A 128 14.20 -2.85 1.62
C PHE A 128 14.74 -1.50 1.16
N LYS A 129 15.19 -1.39 -0.09
CA LYS A 129 15.81 -0.17 -0.63
C LYS A 129 15.09 0.43 -1.82
N ASP A 130 14.35 -0.38 -2.55
CA ASP A 130 13.65 0.01 -3.77
C ASP A 130 12.22 -0.54 -3.76
N ASN A 131 11.46 -0.33 -4.82
CA ASN A 131 10.05 -0.72 -4.94
C ASN A 131 9.86 -2.24 -4.86
N ALA A 132 10.85 -3.04 -5.25
CA ALA A 132 10.81 -4.49 -5.18
C ALA A 132 12.14 -5.09 -4.69
N GLY A 133 12.09 -6.31 -4.14
CA GLY A 133 13.27 -7.10 -3.79
C GLY A 133 13.97 -7.66 -5.03
N VAL A 134 15.31 -7.68 -4.99
CA VAL A 134 16.15 -8.19 -6.07
C VAL A 134 17.07 -9.27 -5.53
N ILE A 135 17.09 -10.42 -6.21
CA ILE A 135 17.97 -11.55 -5.89
C ILE A 135 18.74 -12.01 -7.13
N LYS A 136 19.92 -12.58 -6.92
CA LYS A 136 20.72 -13.20 -7.99
C LYS A 136 19.98 -14.39 -8.59
N PHE A 137 20.04 -14.52 -9.91
CA PHE A 137 19.50 -15.68 -10.60
C PHE A 137 20.56 -16.39 -11.44
N ASN A 138 21.14 -15.70 -12.42
CA ASN A 138 22.21 -16.23 -13.26
C ASN A 138 23.19 -15.12 -13.67
N ASP A 139 24.12 -15.41 -14.57
CA ASP A 139 25.16 -14.46 -14.97
C ASP A 139 24.63 -13.27 -15.81
N LYS A 140 23.41 -13.35 -16.34
CA LYS A 140 22.83 -12.35 -17.21
C LYS A 140 21.80 -11.47 -16.54
N VAL A 141 20.99 -12.07 -15.65
CA VAL A 141 19.87 -11.38 -15.02
C VAL A 141 19.77 -11.71 -13.52
N ASP A 142 19.18 -10.79 -12.80
CA ASP A 142 18.64 -10.96 -11.45
C ASP A 142 17.12 -11.17 -11.52
N LEU A 143 16.52 -11.73 -10.48
CA LEU A 143 15.08 -11.80 -10.33
C LEU A 143 14.59 -10.66 -9.45
N VAL A 144 13.47 -10.10 -9.85
CA VAL A 144 12.71 -9.12 -9.10
C VAL A 144 11.39 -9.75 -8.70
N TYR A 145 11.00 -9.61 -7.43
CA TYR A 145 9.72 -10.07 -6.94
C TYR A 145 9.07 -9.00 -6.06
N LYS A 146 7.84 -8.68 -6.40
CA LYS A 146 6.98 -7.77 -5.63
C LYS A 146 5.68 -8.44 -5.28
N VAL A 147 5.20 -8.14 -4.09
CA VAL A 147 3.89 -8.58 -3.60
C VAL A 147 3.14 -7.40 -3.00
N GLU A 148 1.85 -7.38 -3.21
CA GLU A 148 0.92 -6.42 -2.61
C GLU A 148 -0.36 -7.11 -2.16
N THR A 149 -1.04 -6.53 -1.18
CA THR A 149 -2.38 -6.94 -0.79
C THR A 149 -3.38 -5.83 -1.07
N HIS A 150 -4.53 -6.20 -1.62
CA HIS A 150 -5.60 -5.26 -1.94
C HIS A 150 -6.92 -5.70 -1.28
N ASN A 151 -6.88 -5.82 0.05
CA ASN A 151 -7.91 -6.48 0.86
C ASN A 151 -9.20 -5.65 0.96
N SER A 152 -9.13 -4.47 1.58
CA SER A 152 -10.30 -3.61 1.79
C SER A 152 -10.90 -3.07 0.49
N PRO A 153 -10.11 -2.60 -0.50
CA PRO A 153 -10.67 -2.22 -1.79
C PRO A 153 -11.43 -3.35 -2.48
N SER A 154 -10.90 -4.59 -2.43
CA SER A 154 -11.58 -5.76 -3.01
C SER A 154 -12.83 -6.17 -2.23
N ALA A 155 -12.88 -5.94 -0.91
CA ALA A 155 -14.08 -6.19 -0.12
C ALA A 155 -15.24 -5.27 -0.49
N LEU A 156 -14.95 -4.05 -0.96
CA LEU A 156 -15.94 -3.04 -1.36
C LEU A 156 -16.30 -3.14 -2.85
N ASP A 157 -15.31 -3.25 -3.70
CA ASP A 157 -15.42 -3.46 -5.15
C ASP A 157 -14.49 -4.58 -5.60
N PRO A 158 -14.95 -5.83 -5.64
CA PRO A 158 -14.11 -7.00 -5.89
C PRO A 158 -13.31 -6.91 -7.19
N TYR A 159 -13.94 -6.48 -8.27
CA TYR A 159 -13.30 -6.38 -9.58
C TYR A 159 -12.29 -5.25 -9.66
N GLY A 160 -12.72 -4.03 -9.36
CA GLY A 160 -11.87 -2.83 -9.44
C GLY A 160 -10.74 -2.85 -8.41
N GLY A 161 -11.04 -3.32 -7.19
CA GLY A 161 -10.06 -3.48 -6.12
C GLY A 161 -8.95 -4.46 -6.47
N ALA A 162 -9.30 -5.64 -6.99
CA ALA A 162 -8.32 -6.65 -7.38
C ALA A 162 -7.53 -6.25 -8.63
N MET A 163 -8.19 -5.64 -9.62
CA MET A 163 -7.51 -5.09 -10.81
C MET A 163 -6.47 -4.05 -10.42
N THR A 164 -6.80 -3.14 -9.53
CA THR A 164 -5.85 -2.14 -9.01
C THR A 164 -4.66 -2.80 -8.31
N GLY A 165 -4.89 -3.91 -7.58
CA GLY A 165 -3.83 -4.71 -6.96
C GLY A 165 -2.82 -5.24 -7.98
N ILE A 166 -3.29 -5.81 -9.08
CA ILE A 166 -2.42 -6.30 -10.16
C ILE A 166 -1.68 -5.16 -10.87
N VAL A 167 -2.38 -4.11 -11.24
CA VAL A 167 -1.75 -2.95 -11.90
C VAL A 167 -0.71 -2.29 -10.98
N GLY A 168 -1.03 -2.18 -9.68
CA GLY A 168 -0.10 -1.65 -8.69
C GLY A 168 1.15 -2.50 -8.54
N VAL A 169 1.00 -3.81 -8.39
CA VAL A 169 2.13 -4.73 -8.20
C VAL A 169 3.02 -4.84 -9.45
N ASN A 170 2.47 -4.64 -10.64
CA ASN A 170 3.26 -4.61 -11.89
C ASN A 170 4.14 -3.36 -11.99
N ARG A 171 3.65 -2.20 -11.55
CA ARG A 171 4.40 -0.94 -11.62
C ARG A 171 5.65 -0.92 -10.76
N ASP A 172 5.66 -1.61 -9.64
CA ASP A 172 6.79 -1.61 -8.72
C ASP A 172 8.05 -2.26 -9.31
N PRO A 173 8.01 -3.47 -9.90
CA PRO A 173 9.17 -4.02 -10.61
C PRO A 173 9.57 -3.19 -11.83
N LEU A 174 8.60 -2.65 -12.59
CA LEU A 174 8.91 -1.73 -13.70
C LEU A 174 9.71 -0.51 -13.24
N GLY A 175 9.42 -0.03 -12.02
CA GLY A 175 10.15 1.09 -11.41
C GLY A 175 11.36 0.68 -10.58
N THR A 176 11.74 -0.59 -10.51
CA THR A 176 12.87 -1.07 -9.71
C THR A 176 14.18 -0.99 -10.48
N GLY A 177 15.22 -0.42 -9.87
CA GLY A 177 16.52 -0.24 -10.51
C GLY A 177 16.42 0.50 -11.83
N GLN A 178 16.97 -0.11 -12.90
CA GLN A 178 16.91 0.39 -14.27
C GLN A 178 15.65 -0.08 -15.04
N GLY A 179 14.72 -0.72 -14.36
CA GLY A 179 13.49 -1.28 -14.90
C GLY A 179 13.57 -2.78 -15.15
N ALA A 180 12.61 -3.53 -14.63
CA ALA A 180 12.54 -4.98 -14.82
C ALA A 180 11.60 -5.35 -15.97
N ASP A 181 11.93 -6.43 -16.68
CA ASP A 181 11.05 -7.10 -17.64
C ASP A 181 10.12 -8.05 -16.86
N LEU A 182 8.82 -7.80 -16.91
CA LEU A 182 7.83 -8.60 -16.17
C LEU A 182 7.58 -9.93 -16.88
N LEU A 183 7.60 -11.02 -16.12
CA LEU A 183 7.44 -12.37 -16.64
C LEU A 183 6.06 -12.98 -16.36
N ILE A 184 5.57 -12.84 -15.12
CA ILE A 184 4.39 -13.57 -14.69
C ILE A 184 3.76 -12.89 -13.46
N ASN A 185 2.42 -12.84 -13.43
CA ASN A 185 1.67 -12.54 -12.21
C ASN A 185 1.38 -13.81 -11.42
N VAL A 186 1.47 -13.69 -10.09
CA VAL A 186 1.06 -14.71 -9.12
C VAL A 186 0.01 -14.12 -8.19
N TRP A 187 -0.81 -14.97 -7.58
CA TRP A 187 -1.95 -14.49 -6.80
C TRP A 187 -2.33 -15.46 -5.68
N GLY A 188 -3.08 -14.95 -4.70
CA GLY A 188 -3.59 -15.78 -3.62
C GLY A 188 -4.79 -15.11 -2.94
N TYR A 189 -5.83 -15.88 -2.69
CA TYR A 189 -7.04 -15.38 -2.03
C TYR A 189 -7.33 -16.19 -0.77
N CYS A 190 -7.59 -15.47 0.33
CA CYS A 190 -8.23 -16.06 1.50
C CYS A 190 -9.60 -15.39 1.65
N LEU A 191 -10.66 -16.18 1.52
CA LEU A 191 -12.04 -15.71 1.40
C LEU A 191 -12.96 -16.55 2.28
N GLY A 192 -14.16 -16.05 2.57
CA GLY A 192 -15.25 -16.90 3.02
C GLY A 192 -15.61 -17.93 1.95
N SER A 193 -16.23 -19.05 2.36
CA SER A 193 -16.65 -20.09 1.42
C SER A 193 -17.64 -19.53 0.38
N PRO A 194 -17.43 -19.77 -0.93
CA PRO A 194 -18.39 -19.38 -1.97
C PRO A 194 -19.73 -20.15 -1.88
N PHE A 195 -19.80 -21.16 -1.01
CA PHE A 195 -20.99 -21.98 -0.73
C PHE A 195 -21.68 -21.58 0.59
N THR A 196 -21.29 -20.46 1.20
CA THR A 196 -21.98 -19.91 2.37
C THR A 196 -23.45 -19.64 2.02
N ASP A 197 -24.39 -20.00 2.89
CA ASP A 197 -25.80 -19.65 2.71
C ASP A 197 -26.01 -18.14 2.87
N ASP A 198 -26.91 -17.55 2.09
CA ASP A 198 -27.20 -16.10 2.14
C ASP A 198 -27.54 -15.59 3.55
N LYS A 199 -28.26 -16.43 4.34
CA LYS A 199 -28.64 -16.12 5.73
C LYS A 199 -27.46 -16.01 6.70
N ASP A 200 -26.32 -16.64 6.35
CA ASP A 200 -25.10 -16.67 7.18
C ASP A 200 -24.09 -15.59 6.77
N VAL A 201 -24.41 -14.81 5.73
CA VAL A 201 -23.61 -13.63 5.35
C VAL A 201 -24.01 -12.45 6.23
N PRO A 202 -23.07 -11.85 6.98
CA PRO A 202 -23.37 -10.70 7.82
C PRO A 202 -23.93 -9.53 7.00
N GLU A 203 -24.88 -8.80 7.61
CA GLU A 203 -25.50 -7.64 6.99
C GLU A 203 -24.45 -6.60 6.53
N GLY A 204 -24.63 -6.05 5.36
CA GLY A 204 -23.71 -5.03 4.79
C GLY A 204 -22.48 -5.60 4.09
N LEU A 205 -22.25 -6.92 4.14
CA LEU A 205 -21.14 -7.56 3.44
C LEU A 205 -21.58 -8.16 2.09
N LEU A 206 -20.62 -8.22 1.16
CA LEU A 206 -20.83 -8.95 -0.09
C LEU A 206 -20.79 -10.46 0.16
N HIS A 207 -21.65 -11.19 -0.54
CA HIS A 207 -21.60 -12.66 -0.51
C HIS A 207 -20.22 -13.16 -0.98
N PRO A 208 -19.58 -14.13 -0.28
CA PRO A 208 -18.24 -14.62 -0.61
C PRO A 208 -18.06 -15.10 -2.05
N ARG A 209 -19.10 -15.69 -2.67
CA ARG A 209 -19.07 -16.06 -4.09
C ARG A 209 -18.91 -14.85 -5.01
N ARG A 210 -19.70 -13.80 -4.77
CA ARG A 210 -19.59 -12.54 -5.54
C ARG A 210 -18.22 -11.92 -5.40
N LEU A 211 -17.69 -11.93 -4.17
CA LEU A 211 -16.35 -11.43 -3.87
C LEU A 211 -15.29 -12.24 -4.62
N ARG A 212 -15.31 -13.56 -4.51
CA ARG A 212 -14.38 -14.47 -5.18
C ARG A 212 -14.38 -14.29 -6.70
N ASP A 213 -15.55 -14.29 -7.31
CA ASP A 213 -15.67 -14.22 -8.77
C ASP A 213 -15.24 -12.87 -9.32
N GLY A 214 -15.55 -11.77 -8.61
CA GLY A 214 -15.12 -10.44 -8.97
C GLY A 214 -13.61 -10.24 -8.83
N VAL A 215 -13.04 -10.70 -7.71
CA VAL A 215 -11.58 -10.67 -7.46
C VAL A 215 -10.84 -11.46 -8.53
N HIS A 216 -11.25 -12.69 -8.79
CA HIS A 216 -10.60 -13.56 -9.78
C HIS A 216 -10.62 -12.93 -11.17
N LYS A 217 -11.78 -12.41 -11.59
CA LYS A 217 -11.90 -11.71 -12.87
C LYS A 217 -11.04 -10.45 -12.93
N GLY A 218 -10.99 -9.64 -11.88
CA GLY A 218 -10.19 -8.43 -11.81
C GLY A 218 -8.68 -8.71 -11.92
N VAL A 219 -8.20 -9.78 -11.27
CA VAL A 219 -6.79 -10.21 -11.37
C VAL A 219 -6.46 -10.68 -12.78
N ILE A 220 -7.31 -11.52 -13.41
CA ILE A 220 -7.09 -11.99 -14.79
C ILE A 220 -7.07 -10.81 -15.76
N ASP A 221 -8.07 -9.95 -15.72
CA ASP A 221 -8.21 -8.84 -16.66
C ASP A 221 -7.06 -7.83 -16.49
N GLY A 222 -6.65 -7.53 -15.24
CA GLY A 222 -5.52 -6.64 -14.96
C GLY A 222 -4.19 -7.18 -15.50
N GLY A 223 -3.94 -8.48 -15.38
CA GLY A 223 -2.80 -9.14 -15.99
C GLY A 223 -2.85 -9.11 -17.52
N ASN A 224 -3.99 -9.47 -18.10
CA ASN A 224 -4.19 -9.47 -19.55
C ASN A 224 -4.02 -8.08 -20.16
N GLN A 225 -4.58 -7.04 -19.54
CA GLN A 225 -4.43 -5.66 -20.01
C GLN A 225 -3.00 -5.15 -19.93
N SER A 226 -2.22 -5.66 -18.97
CA SER A 226 -0.79 -5.35 -18.82
C SER A 226 0.11 -6.18 -19.72
N GLY A 227 -0.43 -7.19 -20.42
CA GLY A 227 0.32 -8.13 -21.23
C GLY A 227 1.18 -9.12 -20.43
N ILE A 228 0.90 -9.27 -19.15
CA ILE A 228 1.65 -10.17 -18.23
C ILE A 228 0.87 -11.46 -18.06
N PRO A 229 1.48 -12.64 -18.28
CA PRO A 229 0.80 -13.92 -18.10
C PRO A 229 0.26 -14.10 -16.67
N TYR A 230 -0.97 -14.52 -16.57
CA TYR A 230 -1.59 -14.97 -15.32
C TYR A 230 -1.09 -16.39 -15.01
N GLY A 231 -0.29 -16.49 -13.98
CA GLY A 231 0.42 -17.72 -13.65
C GLY A 231 -0.20 -18.51 -12.50
N ASN A 232 0.62 -18.92 -11.56
CA ASN A 232 0.23 -19.75 -10.43
C ASN A 232 -0.43 -18.95 -9.30
N GLY A 233 -1.33 -19.61 -8.56
CA GLY A 233 -1.96 -19.02 -7.39
C GLY A 233 -2.70 -20.05 -6.55
N PHE A 234 -3.41 -19.58 -5.52
CA PHE A 234 -4.19 -20.40 -4.63
C PHE A 234 -5.46 -19.70 -4.17
N GLU A 235 -6.45 -20.49 -3.78
CA GLU A 235 -7.63 -20.06 -3.04
C GLU A 235 -7.70 -20.83 -1.72
N TYR A 236 -7.94 -20.10 -0.63
CA TYR A 236 -8.17 -20.67 0.69
C TYR A 236 -9.47 -20.13 1.26
N PHE A 237 -10.32 -21.02 1.77
CA PHE A 237 -11.64 -20.66 2.28
C PHE A 237 -11.75 -20.92 3.78
N ASP A 238 -12.07 -19.86 4.54
CA ASP A 238 -12.30 -19.93 5.97
C ASP A 238 -13.29 -18.82 6.37
N ALA A 239 -14.21 -19.11 7.27
CA ALA A 239 -15.26 -18.20 7.70
C ALA A 239 -14.69 -16.88 8.31
N ARG A 240 -13.50 -16.90 8.86
CA ARG A 240 -12.82 -15.72 9.41
C ARG A 240 -12.52 -14.64 8.35
N TYR A 241 -12.50 -15.00 7.07
CA TYR A 241 -12.27 -14.08 5.95
C TYR A 241 -13.54 -13.52 5.31
N ILE A 242 -14.73 -13.81 5.85
CA ILE A 242 -16.00 -13.28 5.30
C ILE A 242 -16.00 -11.74 5.36
N GLY A 243 -15.61 -11.16 6.51
CA GLY A 243 -15.64 -9.71 6.71
C GLY A 243 -14.46 -8.97 6.10
N LYS A 244 -13.29 -9.61 6.10
CA LYS A 244 -12.08 -9.02 5.53
C LYS A 244 -11.25 -10.07 4.79
N PRO A 245 -11.34 -10.09 3.46
CA PRO A 245 -10.57 -11.02 2.65
C PRO A 245 -9.08 -10.69 2.66
N LEU A 246 -8.24 -11.67 2.33
CA LEU A 246 -6.91 -11.44 1.82
C LEU A 246 -6.96 -11.56 0.30
N VAL A 247 -6.56 -10.52 -0.39
CA VAL A 247 -6.35 -10.52 -1.84
C VAL A 247 -4.90 -10.15 -2.09
N TYR A 248 -4.11 -11.17 -2.36
CA TYR A 248 -2.69 -11.07 -2.61
C TYR A 248 -2.42 -11.08 -4.11
N CYS A 249 -1.62 -10.13 -4.57
CA CYS A 249 -1.13 -10.01 -5.93
C CYS A 249 0.40 -9.98 -5.91
N GLY A 250 1.00 -10.69 -6.84
CA GLY A 250 2.45 -10.71 -6.98
C GLY A 250 2.90 -10.64 -8.43
N THR A 251 4.12 -10.16 -8.65
CA THR A 251 4.74 -10.09 -9.96
C THR A 251 6.20 -10.52 -9.85
N VAL A 252 6.61 -11.41 -10.75
CA VAL A 252 8.00 -11.80 -10.95
C VAL A 252 8.50 -11.20 -12.23
N GLY A 253 9.70 -10.63 -12.20
CA GLY A 253 10.36 -10.07 -13.37
C GLY A 253 11.86 -10.40 -13.37
N THR A 254 12.52 -10.08 -14.46
CA THR A 254 13.97 -10.15 -14.61
C THR A 254 14.55 -8.75 -14.73
N LEU A 255 15.71 -8.57 -14.14
CA LEU A 255 16.47 -7.33 -14.19
C LEU A 255 17.85 -7.63 -14.76
N PRO A 256 18.27 -7.00 -15.89
CA PRO A 256 19.61 -7.21 -16.42
C PRO A 256 20.69 -6.90 -15.38
N LYS A 257 21.78 -7.71 -15.34
CA LYS A 257 22.91 -7.45 -14.43
C LYS A 257 23.48 -6.07 -14.58
N THR A 258 23.55 -5.60 -15.84
CA THR A 258 24.05 -4.27 -16.18
C THR A 258 23.24 -3.65 -17.30
N VAL A 259 23.02 -2.35 -17.23
CA VAL A 259 22.42 -1.53 -18.29
C VAL A 259 23.35 -0.35 -18.54
N ASN A 260 23.87 -0.20 -19.75
CA ASN A 260 24.82 0.86 -20.11
C ASN A 260 26.02 0.97 -19.15
N GLY A 261 26.55 -0.16 -18.67
CA GLY A 261 27.69 -0.22 -17.74
C GLY A 261 27.36 0.05 -16.26
N VAL A 262 26.08 0.29 -15.95
CA VAL A 262 25.60 0.49 -14.56
C VAL A 262 24.94 -0.80 -14.07
N PRO A 263 25.13 -1.22 -12.80
CA PRO A 263 24.41 -2.35 -12.25
C PRO A 263 22.89 -2.15 -12.37
N GLY A 264 22.18 -3.15 -12.91
CA GLY A 264 20.75 -3.04 -13.22
C GLY A 264 19.85 -2.73 -12.01
N TRP A 265 20.25 -3.18 -10.82
CA TRP A 265 19.52 -2.93 -9.58
C TRP A 265 19.71 -1.52 -9.00
N THR A 266 20.62 -0.71 -9.54
CA THR A 266 20.83 0.65 -9.06
C THR A 266 19.82 1.60 -9.66
N LYS A 267 19.25 2.44 -8.82
CA LYS A 267 18.32 3.51 -9.24
C LYS A 267 19.01 4.85 -9.06
N LYS A 268 19.16 5.57 -10.17
CA LYS A 268 19.71 6.92 -10.18
C LYS A 268 18.75 7.82 -10.93
N ILE A 269 18.15 8.76 -10.21
CA ILE A 269 17.30 9.78 -10.82
C ILE A 269 18.13 11.05 -10.90
N GLU A 270 18.44 11.49 -12.10
CA GLU A 270 19.13 12.75 -12.35
C GLU A 270 18.12 13.87 -12.66
N PRO A 271 18.29 15.08 -12.12
CA PRO A 271 17.44 16.21 -12.46
C PRO A 271 17.48 16.46 -13.98
N GLY A 272 16.33 16.43 -14.63
CA GLY A 272 16.19 16.61 -16.08
C GLY A 272 16.02 15.33 -16.91
N GLU A 273 16.28 14.16 -16.36
CA GLU A 273 16.03 12.87 -17.03
C GLU A 273 14.56 12.39 -16.93
N MET A 274 13.77 13.05 -16.09
CA MET A 274 12.35 12.68 -15.85
C MET A 274 11.41 12.82 -17.05
N ARG A 275 11.88 13.28 -18.19
CA ARG A 275 11.04 13.42 -19.42
C ARG A 275 10.44 12.10 -19.90
N TRP A 276 11.07 10.97 -19.63
CA TRP A 276 10.62 9.65 -20.08
C TRP A 276 9.62 8.98 -19.15
N ALA A 277 9.73 9.20 -17.85
CA ALA A 277 8.78 8.65 -16.87
C ALA A 277 7.36 9.23 -17.02
N VAL A 278 7.24 10.49 -17.38
CA VAL A 278 5.96 11.16 -17.62
C VAL A 278 5.25 10.64 -18.88
N VAL A 279 6.01 10.31 -19.94
CA VAL A 279 5.44 9.80 -21.19
C VAL A 279 4.92 8.37 -21.03
N LEU A 280 5.58 7.52 -20.26
CA LEU A 280 5.12 6.16 -19.99
C LEU A 280 3.85 6.12 -19.12
N CYS A 281 3.69 7.05 -18.20
CA CYS A 281 2.47 7.15 -17.39
C CYS A 281 1.24 7.71 -18.14
N LEU A 282 1.46 8.39 -19.27
CA LEU A 282 0.37 8.97 -20.09
C LEU A 282 -0.01 8.11 -21.30
N ALA A 283 0.76 7.07 -21.60
CA ALA A 283 0.54 6.18 -22.75
C ALA A 283 -0.12 4.83 -22.36
N THR A 284 -0.43 4.60 -21.10
CA THR A 284 -1.23 3.49 -20.59
C THR A 284 -2.48 4.04 -19.91
#